data_a85771316c0b9bd81dc6a797ddbf3ed6
#
_entry.id   a85771316c0b9bd81dc6a797ddbf3ed6
#
_cell.length_a   1.000
_cell.length_b   1.000
_cell.length_c   1.000
_cell.angle_alpha   90.00
_cell.angle_beta   90.00
_cell.angle_gamma   90.00
#
_symmetry.space_group_name_H-M   'P 1'
#
loop_
_entity.id
_entity.type
_entity.pdbx_description
1 polymer ?
#
loop_
_entity_poly.entity_id
_entity_poly.type
_entity_poly.pdbx_seq_one_letter_code
_entity_poly.pdbx_strand_id
1 'polypeptide(L)'
;MKEPVSSIQAPSRHAKIDFTRQWQNFVLGFQHLLAMYSGDVLVPLLIGHYLHFSTLQMTYLVSIDIFMCGVATLLQLKRTPLTGIGLPVVLGCAVQAVTPLETIGGKLGITYMYGAVIAAGIFVFLIAGFFARLKKFFPPVVTGSLITIIGFTLVPVGFQDLGGGTPTAASFGDPANLLIGFLTIAIILLFNAFARGFMKSIAILLGLLISSFIAGALGFVSLKPVSEAAWFHAPQLFFFGVPRFDMSAMITMILVSLTTMIESTGVFFALSDITGRQLTTNDLERGYRAEGIAAILGGLFNTFPYSTFSENVGVLKMSGVKSRQPVYYAAFLLLLLGLLPKVGALATVIPEPVLGGAMIVMFGMVGVQGVQILHKVDFSNNANLLTASVSIGLGLGITMYPQLFQHMPTEFQIILGNGIVVTSLSAVLLNLLFNHRWANHD
;
A
#
# COMPACT_ATOMS: atom_id res chain seq x y z
N MET A 1 40.81 -46.61 -35.85
CA MET A 1 39.51 -46.80 -35.12
C MET A 1 38.95 -45.46 -34.80
N LYS A 2 37.85 -45.09 -35.43
CA LYS A 2 37.10 -43.82 -35.18
C LYS A 2 35.95 -44.17 -34.24
N GLU A 3 35.91 -43.55 -33.07
CA GLU A 3 34.75 -43.65 -32.16
C GLU A 3 33.53 -42.95 -32.75
N PRO A 4 32.30 -43.45 -32.52
CA PRO A 4 31.11 -42.86 -33.06
C PRO A 4 30.68 -41.67 -32.21
N VAL A 5 30.31 -40.57 -32.91
CA VAL A 5 29.74 -39.35 -32.37
C VAL A 5 28.39 -39.66 -31.69
N SER A 6 28.28 -39.42 -30.39
CA SER A 6 27.04 -39.57 -29.62
C SER A 6 25.99 -38.60 -30.12
N SER A 7 24.86 -39.16 -30.48
CA SER A 7 23.66 -38.44 -30.93
C SER A 7 23.16 -37.46 -29.83
N ILE A 8 23.15 -36.18 -30.16
CA ILE A 8 22.49 -35.15 -29.38
C ILE A 8 20.97 -35.43 -29.41
N GLN A 9 20.44 -35.96 -28.32
CA GLN A 9 18.98 -36.07 -28.14
C GLN A 9 18.39 -34.68 -28.05
N ALA A 10 17.52 -34.34 -29.01
CA ALA A 10 16.69 -33.16 -28.97
C ALA A 10 15.80 -33.15 -27.70
N PRO A 11 15.62 -31.99 -27.00
CA PRO A 11 14.81 -31.95 -25.80
C PRO A 11 13.34 -32.25 -26.15
N SER A 12 12.76 -33.25 -25.49
CA SER A 12 11.39 -33.67 -25.64
C SER A 12 10.43 -32.52 -25.35
N ARG A 13 9.68 -32.08 -26.37
CA ARG A 13 8.76 -30.91 -26.35
C ARG A 13 7.39 -31.19 -25.69
N HIS A 14 7.30 -32.06 -24.70
CA HIS A 14 6.11 -32.25 -23.89
C HIS A 14 6.52 -32.37 -22.42
N ALA A 15 6.77 -31.22 -21.78
CA ALA A 15 6.69 -31.17 -20.33
C ALA A 15 5.23 -31.47 -19.95
N LYS A 16 4.95 -32.69 -19.46
CA LYS A 16 3.66 -33.02 -18.84
C LYS A 16 3.39 -31.94 -17.80
N ILE A 17 2.26 -31.26 -17.93
CA ILE A 17 1.80 -30.25 -16.97
C ILE A 17 1.67 -31.00 -15.64
N ASP A 18 2.56 -30.72 -14.69
CA ASP A 18 2.48 -31.28 -13.34
C ASP A 18 1.31 -30.58 -12.61
N PHE A 19 0.14 -31.21 -12.70
CA PHE A 19 -1.10 -30.71 -12.12
C PHE A 19 -0.97 -30.46 -10.61
N THR A 20 -0.23 -31.31 -9.90
CA THR A 20 0.00 -31.16 -8.45
C THR A 20 0.77 -29.87 -8.13
N ARG A 21 1.81 -29.57 -8.91
CA ARG A 21 2.60 -28.35 -8.76
C ARG A 21 1.79 -27.09 -9.13
N GLN A 22 0.94 -27.18 -10.16
CA GLN A 22 0.08 -26.04 -10.53
C GLN A 22 -0.96 -25.77 -9.49
N TRP A 23 -1.60 -26.82 -8.92
CA TRP A 23 -2.54 -26.69 -7.82
C TRP A 23 -1.89 -26.06 -6.58
N GLN A 24 -0.69 -26.50 -6.21
CA GLN A 24 0.08 -25.87 -5.12
C GLN A 24 0.35 -24.38 -5.38
N ASN A 25 0.78 -24.03 -6.59
CA ASN A 25 1.01 -22.62 -6.94
C ASN A 25 -0.28 -21.79 -6.91
N PHE A 26 -1.42 -22.36 -7.32
CA PHE A 26 -2.73 -21.72 -7.23
C PHE A 26 -3.12 -21.45 -5.77
N VAL A 27 -3.02 -22.47 -4.90
CA VAL A 27 -3.34 -22.33 -3.46
C VAL A 27 -2.45 -21.27 -2.82
N LEU A 28 -1.15 -21.26 -3.10
CA LEU A 28 -0.23 -20.23 -2.62
C LEU A 28 -0.55 -18.85 -3.20
N GLY A 29 -0.93 -18.78 -4.48
CA GLY A 29 -1.39 -17.54 -5.11
C GLY A 29 -2.64 -16.98 -4.44
N PHE A 30 -3.59 -17.84 -4.12
CA PHE A 30 -4.77 -17.47 -3.36
C PHE A 30 -4.43 -16.97 -1.94
N GLN A 31 -3.40 -17.54 -1.30
CA GLN A 31 -2.89 -17.03 -0.03
C GLN A 31 -2.30 -15.63 -0.15
N HIS A 32 -1.52 -15.37 -1.22
CA HIS A 32 -0.99 -14.03 -1.49
C HIS A 32 -2.10 -13.02 -1.72
N LEU A 33 -3.15 -13.39 -2.45
CA LEU A 33 -4.32 -12.55 -2.66
C LEU A 33 -5.01 -12.20 -1.34
N LEU A 34 -5.30 -13.19 -0.49
CA LEU A 34 -6.01 -12.95 0.78
C LEU A 34 -5.18 -12.08 1.75
N ALA A 35 -3.86 -12.28 1.79
CA ALA A 35 -2.97 -11.47 2.63
C ALA A 35 -2.95 -10.01 2.18
N MET A 36 -2.91 -9.76 0.88
CA MET A 36 -2.91 -8.41 0.31
C MET A 36 -4.29 -7.74 0.44
N TYR A 37 -5.36 -8.47 0.12
CA TYR A 37 -6.72 -7.94 0.09
C TYR A 37 -7.14 -7.28 1.42
N SER A 38 -6.69 -7.83 2.55
CA SER A 38 -7.04 -7.31 3.87
C SER A 38 -6.53 -5.88 4.15
N GLY A 39 -5.38 -5.52 3.58
CA GLY A 39 -4.82 -4.19 3.75
C GLY A 39 -5.22 -3.23 2.63
N ASP A 40 -5.27 -3.74 1.42
CA ASP A 40 -5.51 -2.96 0.21
C ASP A 40 -6.92 -2.36 0.17
N VAL A 41 -7.94 -3.15 0.50
CA VAL A 41 -9.36 -2.73 0.50
C VAL A 41 -9.64 -1.54 1.43
N LEU A 42 -8.83 -1.36 2.49
CA LEU A 42 -9.02 -0.25 3.42
C LEU A 42 -8.76 1.12 2.76
N VAL A 43 -7.81 1.21 1.84
CA VAL A 43 -7.44 2.48 1.19
C VAL A 43 -8.61 3.08 0.38
N PRO A 44 -9.25 2.36 -0.56
CA PRO A 44 -10.40 2.88 -1.28
C PRO A 44 -11.59 3.19 -0.37
N LEU A 45 -11.81 2.39 0.70
CA LEU A 45 -12.89 2.66 1.65
C LEU A 45 -12.65 3.96 2.42
N LEU A 46 -11.44 4.20 2.92
CA LEU A 46 -11.07 5.43 3.62
C LEU A 46 -11.32 6.67 2.76
N ILE A 47 -10.70 6.69 1.58
CA ILE A 47 -10.78 7.84 0.67
C ILE A 47 -12.22 8.05 0.21
N GLY A 48 -12.94 6.98 -0.10
CA GLY A 48 -14.32 7.07 -0.55
C GLY A 48 -15.29 7.53 0.55
N HIS A 49 -15.08 7.12 1.81
CA HIS A 49 -15.85 7.64 2.95
C HIS A 49 -15.54 9.12 3.20
N TYR A 50 -14.27 9.51 3.23
CA TYR A 50 -13.86 10.89 3.40
C TYR A 50 -14.43 11.81 2.32
N LEU A 51 -14.48 11.36 1.06
CA LEU A 51 -15.01 12.12 -0.07
C LEU A 51 -16.53 11.94 -0.28
N HIS A 52 -17.20 11.25 0.64
CA HIS A 52 -18.64 11.00 0.61
C HIS A 52 -19.13 10.35 -0.70
N PHE A 53 -18.42 9.35 -1.19
CA PHE A 53 -18.80 8.61 -2.40
C PHE A 53 -20.10 7.85 -2.20
N SER A 54 -20.94 7.84 -3.23
CA SER A 54 -22.13 6.98 -3.27
C SER A 54 -21.75 5.50 -3.26
N THR A 55 -22.67 4.64 -2.87
CA THR A 55 -22.46 3.18 -2.85
C THR A 55 -21.98 2.65 -4.20
N LEU A 56 -22.51 3.19 -5.31
CA LEU A 56 -22.08 2.80 -6.67
C LEU A 56 -20.63 3.21 -6.94
N GLN A 57 -20.26 4.44 -6.59
CA GLN A 57 -18.91 4.95 -6.74
C GLN A 57 -17.92 4.18 -5.88
N MET A 58 -18.29 3.88 -4.64
CA MET A 58 -17.49 3.09 -3.72
C MET A 58 -17.26 1.66 -4.24
N THR A 59 -18.33 0.99 -4.69
CA THR A 59 -18.26 -0.35 -5.29
C THR A 59 -17.34 -0.37 -6.52
N TYR A 60 -17.46 0.64 -7.39
CA TYR A 60 -16.57 0.79 -8.54
C TYR A 60 -15.13 0.97 -8.10
N LEU A 61 -14.87 1.91 -7.18
CA LEU A 61 -13.54 2.25 -6.70
C LEU A 61 -12.80 1.03 -6.13
N VAL A 62 -13.46 0.27 -5.25
CA VAL A 62 -12.88 -0.96 -4.68
C VAL A 62 -12.63 -2.02 -5.76
N SER A 63 -13.57 -2.20 -6.69
CA SER A 63 -13.43 -3.22 -7.73
C SER A 63 -12.30 -2.88 -8.70
N ILE A 64 -12.24 -1.63 -9.17
CA ILE A 64 -11.20 -1.23 -10.12
C ILE A 64 -9.82 -1.18 -9.46
N ASP A 65 -9.76 -0.89 -8.18
CA ASP A 65 -8.52 -0.92 -7.42
C ASP A 65 -7.95 -2.34 -7.31
N ILE A 66 -8.77 -3.32 -6.94
CA ILE A 66 -8.38 -4.74 -6.94
C ILE A 66 -7.89 -5.18 -8.33
N PHE A 67 -8.58 -4.76 -9.40
CA PHE A 67 -8.15 -5.04 -10.78
C PHE A 67 -6.78 -4.46 -11.07
N MET A 68 -6.57 -3.21 -10.72
CA MET A 68 -5.32 -2.49 -10.97
C MET A 68 -4.15 -3.02 -10.13
N CYS A 69 -4.40 -3.52 -8.92
CA CYS A 69 -3.40 -4.27 -8.14
C CYS A 69 -2.90 -5.51 -8.90
N GLY A 70 -3.81 -6.21 -9.58
CA GLY A 70 -3.46 -7.32 -10.47
C GLY A 70 -2.55 -6.86 -11.63
N VAL A 71 -2.91 -5.76 -12.31
CA VAL A 71 -2.10 -5.15 -13.38
C VAL A 71 -0.72 -4.73 -12.87
N ALA A 72 -0.68 -3.98 -11.76
CA ALA A 72 0.55 -3.50 -11.14
C ALA A 72 1.48 -4.65 -10.75
N THR A 73 0.92 -5.72 -10.16
CA THR A 73 1.65 -6.94 -9.82
C THR A 73 2.25 -7.62 -11.06
N LEU A 74 1.49 -7.73 -12.15
CA LEU A 74 2.02 -8.31 -13.41
C LEU A 74 3.16 -7.47 -13.99
N LEU A 75 3.08 -6.14 -13.93
CA LEU A 75 4.15 -5.24 -14.37
C LEU A 75 5.46 -5.49 -13.59
N GLN A 76 5.38 -5.80 -12.30
CA GLN A 76 6.54 -6.11 -11.48
C GLN A 76 7.09 -7.51 -11.68
N LEU A 77 6.22 -8.50 -11.89
CA LEU A 77 6.62 -9.90 -12.06
C LEU A 77 7.33 -10.16 -13.38
N LYS A 78 6.87 -9.49 -14.46
CA LYS A 78 7.41 -9.66 -15.80
C LYS A 78 8.63 -8.77 -15.99
N ARG A 79 9.82 -9.37 -15.95
CA ARG A 79 11.05 -8.64 -16.24
C ARG A 79 11.13 -8.32 -17.74
N THR A 80 11.04 -7.05 -18.07
CA THR A 80 11.24 -6.51 -19.42
C THR A 80 12.50 -5.65 -19.46
N PRO A 81 12.95 -5.18 -20.62
CA PRO A 81 14.05 -4.21 -20.68
C PRO A 81 13.75 -2.90 -19.92
N LEU A 82 12.48 -2.52 -19.80
CA LEU A 82 12.03 -1.23 -19.25
C LEU A 82 11.48 -1.33 -17.84
N THR A 83 10.73 -2.40 -17.51
CA THR A 83 9.96 -2.55 -16.27
C THR A 83 10.11 -3.93 -15.67
N GLY A 84 9.78 -4.03 -14.38
CA GLY A 84 9.64 -5.27 -13.63
C GLY A 84 10.92 -5.71 -12.95
N ILE A 85 10.89 -5.77 -11.62
CA ILE A 85 12.02 -6.27 -10.82
C ILE A 85 12.21 -7.77 -10.98
N GLY A 86 11.13 -8.50 -11.32
CA GLY A 86 11.15 -9.93 -11.51
C GLY A 86 11.39 -10.73 -10.23
N LEU A 87 10.96 -10.22 -9.09
CA LEU A 87 10.86 -10.91 -7.80
C LEU A 87 9.41 -11.34 -7.55
N PRO A 88 9.14 -12.29 -6.64
CA PRO A 88 7.78 -12.68 -6.23
C PRO A 88 7.19 -11.61 -5.30
N VAL A 89 6.77 -10.49 -5.87
CA VAL A 89 6.22 -9.32 -5.17
C VAL A 89 4.80 -9.05 -5.62
N VAL A 90 3.92 -8.72 -4.68
CA VAL A 90 2.56 -8.24 -4.93
C VAL A 90 2.55 -6.73 -4.71
N LEU A 91 1.85 -6.00 -5.56
CA LEU A 91 1.59 -4.57 -5.41
C LEU A 91 0.15 -4.33 -4.96
N GLY A 92 -0.01 -3.39 -4.06
CA GLY A 92 -1.29 -2.86 -3.60
C GLY A 92 -1.24 -1.34 -3.47
N CYS A 93 -2.33 -0.74 -3.03
CA CYS A 93 -2.42 0.70 -2.81
C CYS A 93 -1.37 1.22 -1.84
N ALA A 94 -0.77 2.33 -2.18
CA ALA A 94 0.17 3.02 -1.31
C ALA A 94 -0.57 3.72 -0.16
N VAL A 95 -0.52 3.14 1.04
CA VAL A 95 -1.22 3.65 2.23
C VAL A 95 -0.81 5.08 2.58
N GLN A 96 0.44 5.46 2.37
CA GLN A 96 0.96 6.82 2.58
C GLN A 96 0.31 7.88 1.68
N ALA A 97 -0.40 7.47 0.64
CA ALA A 97 -1.14 8.37 -0.23
C ALA A 97 -2.52 8.74 0.31
N VAL A 98 -3.07 8.04 1.30
CA VAL A 98 -4.44 8.23 1.81
C VAL A 98 -4.68 9.69 2.21
N THR A 99 -4.02 10.19 3.24
CA THR A 99 -4.24 11.56 3.74
C THR A 99 -3.93 12.66 2.69
N PRO A 100 -2.86 12.57 1.88
CA PRO A 100 -2.66 13.48 0.75
C PRO A 100 -3.80 13.48 -0.25
N LEU A 101 -4.30 12.30 -0.64
CA LEU A 101 -5.40 12.18 -1.61
C LEU A 101 -6.72 12.69 -1.04
N GLU A 102 -7.03 12.43 0.23
CA GLU A 102 -8.16 13.02 0.94
C GLU A 102 -8.10 14.55 0.94
N THR A 103 -6.93 15.11 1.27
CA THR A 103 -6.72 16.56 1.29
C THR A 103 -6.90 17.18 -0.10
N ILE A 104 -6.31 16.58 -1.13
CA ILE A 104 -6.42 17.05 -2.51
C ILE A 104 -7.86 16.91 -3.01
N GLY A 105 -8.46 15.73 -2.81
CA GLY A 105 -9.84 15.44 -3.23
C GLY A 105 -10.86 16.35 -2.55
N GLY A 106 -10.69 16.60 -1.25
CA GLY A 106 -11.58 17.47 -0.46
C GLY A 106 -11.43 18.96 -0.77
N LYS A 107 -10.21 19.45 -1.06
CA LYS A 107 -9.95 20.89 -1.30
C LYS A 107 -10.08 21.30 -2.77
N LEU A 108 -9.55 20.50 -3.69
CA LEU A 108 -9.49 20.82 -5.12
C LEU A 108 -10.51 20.01 -5.94
N GLY A 109 -10.89 18.85 -5.45
CA GLY A 109 -11.81 17.93 -6.11
C GLY A 109 -11.14 16.67 -6.67
N ILE A 110 -11.96 15.67 -6.93
CA ILE A 110 -11.56 14.30 -7.29
C ILE A 110 -10.71 14.25 -8.57
N THR A 111 -11.04 15.06 -9.56
CA THR A 111 -10.29 15.08 -10.85
C THR A 111 -8.85 15.57 -10.69
N TYR A 112 -8.59 16.49 -9.75
CA TYR A 112 -7.23 16.94 -9.42
C TYR A 112 -6.45 15.88 -8.65
N MET A 113 -7.13 15.09 -7.82
CA MET A 113 -6.53 13.95 -7.13
C MET A 113 -5.92 12.96 -8.15
N TYR A 114 -6.69 12.58 -9.17
CA TYR A 114 -6.19 11.65 -10.20
C TYR A 114 -5.13 12.26 -11.10
N GLY A 115 -5.22 13.56 -11.41
CA GLY A 115 -4.15 14.28 -12.12
C GLY A 115 -2.83 14.26 -11.36
N ALA A 116 -2.89 14.44 -10.03
CA ALA A 116 -1.71 14.38 -9.18
C ALA A 116 -1.10 12.96 -9.12
N VAL A 117 -1.92 11.92 -9.10
CA VAL A 117 -1.47 10.51 -9.16
C VAL A 117 -0.74 10.23 -10.49
N ILE A 118 -1.30 10.68 -11.63
CA ILE A 118 -0.64 10.55 -12.94
C ILE A 118 0.70 11.28 -12.95
N ALA A 119 0.73 12.52 -12.48
CA ALA A 119 1.96 13.32 -12.45
C ALA A 119 3.05 12.67 -11.58
N ALA A 120 2.67 12.15 -10.42
CA ALA A 120 3.57 11.38 -9.55
C ALA A 120 4.09 10.12 -10.24
N GLY A 121 3.22 9.38 -10.95
CA GLY A 121 3.61 8.19 -11.72
C GLY A 121 4.62 8.52 -12.84
N ILE A 122 4.40 9.61 -13.59
CA ILE A 122 5.33 10.11 -14.61
C ILE A 122 6.66 10.48 -13.95
N PHE A 123 6.64 11.19 -12.85
CA PHE A 123 7.84 11.57 -12.11
C PHE A 123 8.63 10.33 -11.67
N VAL A 124 7.99 9.34 -11.03
CA VAL A 124 8.63 8.08 -10.60
C VAL A 124 9.27 7.37 -11.78
N PHE A 125 8.57 7.27 -12.91
CA PHE A 125 9.09 6.62 -14.12
C PHE A 125 10.37 7.31 -14.63
N LEU A 126 10.37 8.65 -14.68
CA LEU A 126 11.50 9.43 -15.16
C LEU A 126 12.70 9.42 -14.22
N ILE A 127 12.46 9.51 -12.90
CA ILE A 127 13.52 9.61 -11.90
C ILE A 127 14.08 8.24 -11.49
N ALA A 128 13.44 7.14 -11.87
CA ALA A 128 13.75 5.77 -11.44
C ALA A 128 15.25 5.42 -11.52
N GLY A 129 15.89 5.73 -12.66
CA GLY A 129 17.33 5.46 -12.85
C GLY A 129 18.24 6.32 -11.96
N PHE A 130 17.86 7.56 -11.72
CA PHE A 130 18.58 8.45 -10.80
C PHE A 130 18.38 7.99 -9.36
N PHE A 131 17.15 7.72 -8.94
CA PHE A 131 16.81 7.26 -7.60
C PHE A 131 17.49 5.93 -7.24
N ALA A 132 17.56 4.98 -8.18
CA ALA A 132 18.24 3.71 -7.97
C ALA A 132 19.74 3.87 -7.63
N ARG A 133 20.36 4.97 -8.05
CA ARG A 133 21.77 5.33 -7.71
C ARG A 133 21.89 6.08 -6.39
N LEU A 134 20.82 6.80 -6.01
CA LEU A 134 20.78 7.65 -4.80
C LEU A 134 20.48 6.89 -3.50
N LYS A 135 20.48 5.57 -3.52
CA LYS A 135 20.25 4.70 -2.36
C LYS A 135 20.98 5.17 -1.09
N LYS A 136 22.14 5.80 -1.23
CA LYS A 136 22.96 6.33 -0.13
C LYS A 136 22.30 7.51 0.62
N PHE A 137 21.36 8.24 0.00
CA PHE A 137 20.73 9.43 0.59
C PHE A 137 19.50 9.15 1.46
N PHE A 138 19.07 7.88 1.49
CA PHE A 138 17.94 7.44 2.31
C PHE A 138 18.41 6.46 3.40
N PRO A 139 19.20 6.95 4.38
CA PRO A 139 19.67 6.12 5.49
C PRO A 139 18.48 5.69 6.38
N PRO A 140 18.69 4.69 7.25
CA PRO A 140 17.64 4.19 8.16
C PRO A 140 16.99 5.27 9.02
N VAL A 141 17.68 6.36 9.35
CA VAL A 141 17.12 7.48 10.12
C VAL A 141 16.00 8.18 9.33
N VAL A 142 16.17 8.39 8.03
CA VAL A 142 15.15 9.01 7.17
C VAL A 142 13.98 8.05 6.93
N THR A 143 14.27 6.83 6.47
CA THR A 143 13.24 5.82 6.17
C THR A 143 12.45 5.41 7.40
N GLY A 144 13.12 5.20 8.53
CA GLY A 144 12.47 4.84 9.79
C GLY A 144 11.56 5.94 10.33
N SER A 145 12.01 7.21 10.29
CA SER A 145 11.18 8.36 10.70
C SER A 145 9.91 8.46 9.85
N LEU A 146 10.04 8.30 8.52
CA LEU A 146 8.93 8.35 7.59
C LEU A 146 7.89 7.25 7.84
N ILE A 147 8.33 6.00 7.91
CA ILE A 147 7.42 4.86 8.11
C ILE A 147 6.75 4.94 9.48
N THR A 148 7.47 5.40 10.51
CA THR A 148 6.90 5.64 11.84
C THR A 148 5.74 6.64 11.78
N ILE A 149 5.93 7.75 11.09
CA ILE A 149 4.89 8.78 10.93
C ILE A 149 3.73 8.27 10.08
N ILE A 150 3.98 7.60 8.96
CA ILE A 150 2.90 7.03 8.13
C ILE A 150 1.97 6.17 8.99
N GLY A 151 2.52 5.26 9.79
CA GLY A 151 1.70 4.41 10.64
C GLY A 151 0.93 5.21 11.70
N PHE A 152 1.62 6.01 12.49
CA PHE A 152 0.98 6.65 13.64
C PHE A 152 0.03 7.80 13.29
N THR A 153 0.20 8.48 12.15
CA THR A 153 -0.72 9.53 11.71
C THR A 153 -2.06 8.99 11.20
N LEU A 154 -2.13 7.71 10.84
CA LEU A 154 -3.35 7.05 10.40
C LEU A 154 -4.12 6.34 11.54
N VAL A 155 -3.48 6.12 12.70
CA VAL A 155 -4.16 5.53 13.88
C VAL A 155 -5.38 6.35 14.33
N PRO A 156 -5.35 7.70 14.41
CA PRO A 156 -6.54 8.49 14.75
C PRO A 156 -7.73 8.26 13.80
N VAL A 157 -7.49 8.05 12.51
CA VAL A 157 -8.55 7.73 11.54
C VAL A 157 -9.19 6.39 11.91
N GLY A 158 -8.38 5.39 12.30
CA GLY A 158 -8.90 4.12 12.81
C GLY A 158 -9.78 4.28 14.07
N PHE A 159 -9.43 5.18 14.98
CA PHE A 159 -10.26 5.49 16.15
C PHE A 159 -11.55 6.23 15.77
N GLN A 160 -11.51 7.10 14.77
CA GLN A 160 -12.68 7.76 14.24
C GLN A 160 -13.68 6.75 13.68
N ASP A 161 -13.24 5.82 12.85
CA ASP A 161 -14.08 4.76 12.28
C ASP A 161 -14.57 3.80 13.38
N LEU A 162 -13.71 3.43 14.35
CA LEU A 162 -14.10 2.62 15.49
C LEU A 162 -15.24 3.26 16.30
N GLY A 163 -15.26 4.59 16.38
CA GLY A 163 -16.34 5.35 17.01
C GLY A 163 -17.64 5.41 16.21
N GLY A 164 -17.64 4.98 14.94
CA GLY A 164 -18.80 5.05 14.03
C GLY A 164 -18.69 6.15 12.97
N GLY A 165 -17.46 6.51 12.56
CA GLY A 165 -17.14 7.38 11.44
C GLY A 165 -17.12 8.86 11.78
N THR A 166 -18.23 9.56 11.68
CA THR A 166 -18.26 11.03 11.83
C THR A 166 -18.26 11.47 13.30
N PRO A 167 -17.20 12.16 13.80
CA PRO A 167 -17.12 12.58 15.22
C PRO A 167 -18.25 13.49 15.71
N THR A 168 -18.92 14.19 14.79
CA THR A 168 -20.05 15.05 15.10
C THR A 168 -21.42 14.36 15.06
N ALA A 169 -21.46 13.08 14.66
CA ALA A 169 -22.70 12.30 14.66
C ALA A 169 -23.12 11.95 16.09
N ALA A 170 -24.44 11.97 16.36
CA ALA A 170 -24.98 11.61 17.67
C ALA A 170 -24.65 10.16 18.10
N SER A 171 -24.43 9.27 17.13
CA SER A 171 -24.06 7.87 17.35
C SER A 171 -22.56 7.65 17.53
N PHE A 172 -21.74 8.72 17.45
CA PHE A 172 -20.30 8.58 17.64
C PHE A 172 -19.95 8.16 19.07
N GLY A 173 -19.19 7.07 19.19
CA GLY A 173 -18.84 6.54 20.49
C GLY A 173 -19.94 5.71 21.17
N ASP A 174 -21.02 5.36 20.46
CA ASP A 174 -22.03 4.45 20.98
C ASP A 174 -21.39 3.16 21.49
N PRO A 175 -21.82 2.61 22.65
CA PRO A 175 -21.25 1.37 23.20
C PRO A 175 -21.24 0.20 22.23
N ALA A 176 -22.22 0.13 21.32
CA ALA A 176 -22.28 -0.91 20.30
C ALA A 176 -21.15 -0.77 19.26
N ASN A 177 -20.84 0.44 18.81
CA ASN A 177 -19.72 0.71 17.90
C ASN A 177 -18.39 0.35 18.57
N LEU A 178 -18.18 0.80 19.81
CA LEU A 178 -16.97 0.49 20.59
C LEU A 178 -16.81 -1.02 20.80
N LEU A 179 -17.90 -1.72 21.15
CA LEU A 179 -17.89 -3.16 21.36
C LEU A 179 -17.45 -3.89 20.07
N ILE A 180 -18.02 -3.55 18.91
CA ILE A 180 -17.71 -4.17 17.63
C ILE A 180 -16.25 -3.86 17.22
N GLY A 181 -15.79 -2.61 17.37
CA GLY A 181 -14.42 -2.22 17.04
C GLY A 181 -13.40 -2.93 17.91
N PHE A 182 -13.59 -2.93 19.24
CA PHE A 182 -12.68 -3.66 20.16
C PHE A 182 -12.76 -5.17 19.99
N LEU A 183 -13.92 -5.73 19.66
CA LEU A 183 -14.07 -7.15 19.31
C LEU A 183 -13.23 -7.48 18.07
N THR A 184 -13.21 -6.61 17.07
CA THR A 184 -12.38 -6.79 15.87
C THR A 184 -10.91 -6.83 16.22
N ILE A 185 -10.43 -5.90 17.05
CA ILE A 185 -9.05 -5.89 17.56
C ILE A 185 -8.75 -7.21 18.31
N ALA A 186 -9.65 -7.63 19.22
CA ALA A 186 -9.47 -8.84 19.99
C ALA A 186 -9.37 -10.08 19.10
N ILE A 187 -10.24 -10.22 18.10
CA ILE A 187 -10.20 -11.35 17.15
C ILE A 187 -8.87 -11.37 16.39
N ILE A 188 -8.42 -10.21 15.86
CA ILE A 188 -7.13 -10.12 15.17
C ILE A 188 -5.99 -10.54 16.08
N LEU A 189 -5.96 -10.08 17.33
CA LEU A 189 -4.94 -10.42 18.30
C LEU A 189 -4.97 -11.92 18.66
N LEU A 190 -6.16 -12.51 18.83
CA LEU A 190 -6.32 -13.94 19.10
C LEU A 190 -5.75 -14.79 17.96
N PHE A 191 -6.06 -14.44 16.69
CA PHE A 191 -5.47 -15.14 15.55
C PHE A 191 -3.95 -14.94 15.48
N ASN A 192 -3.44 -13.75 15.78
CA ASN A 192 -2.00 -13.52 15.83
C ASN A 192 -1.29 -14.28 16.96
N ALA A 193 -1.95 -14.48 18.11
CA ALA A 193 -1.39 -15.18 19.26
C ALA A 193 -1.43 -16.71 19.10
N PHE A 194 -2.55 -17.25 18.63
CA PHE A 194 -2.80 -18.69 18.69
C PHE A 194 -2.74 -19.38 17.32
N ALA A 195 -3.00 -18.68 16.21
CA ALA A 195 -2.89 -19.27 14.89
C ALA A 195 -1.44 -19.44 14.44
N ARG A 196 -1.21 -20.43 13.58
CA ARG A 196 0.10 -20.74 13.00
C ARG A 196 0.05 -20.68 11.48
N GLY A 197 1.20 -20.48 10.87
CA GLY A 197 1.34 -20.50 9.43
C GLY A 197 0.43 -19.47 8.74
N PHE A 198 -0.24 -19.89 7.68
CA PHE A 198 -1.06 -19.02 6.84
C PHE A 198 -2.19 -18.30 7.58
N MET A 199 -2.88 -18.97 8.52
CA MET A 199 -3.96 -18.35 9.29
C MET A 199 -3.51 -17.10 10.06
N LYS A 200 -2.25 -17.09 10.53
CA LYS A 200 -1.66 -15.91 11.17
C LYS A 200 -1.49 -14.76 10.17
N SER A 201 -1.08 -15.03 8.93
CA SER A 201 -0.87 -13.98 7.91
C SER A 201 -2.16 -13.30 7.47
N ILE A 202 -3.30 -13.98 7.55
CA ILE A 202 -4.61 -13.43 7.20
C ILE A 202 -5.42 -13.03 8.43
N ALA A 203 -4.78 -12.83 9.58
CA ALA A 203 -5.46 -12.52 10.84
C ALA A 203 -6.35 -11.27 10.73
N ILE A 204 -5.89 -10.22 10.03
CA ILE A 204 -6.66 -8.99 9.78
C ILE A 204 -7.91 -9.31 8.96
N LEU A 205 -7.78 -10.07 7.86
CA LEU A 205 -8.93 -10.49 7.05
C LEU A 205 -9.94 -11.30 7.85
N LEU A 206 -9.47 -12.25 8.66
CA LEU A 206 -10.34 -13.04 9.54
C LEU A 206 -11.05 -12.17 10.58
N GLY A 207 -10.33 -11.19 11.14
CA GLY A 207 -10.93 -10.19 12.03
C GLY A 207 -12.04 -9.41 11.34
N LEU A 208 -11.79 -8.88 10.14
CA LEU A 208 -12.78 -8.17 9.34
C LEU A 208 -14.01 -9.06 9.04
N LEU A 209 -13.82 -10.28 8.55
CA LEU A 209 -14.92 -11.17 8.16
C LEU A 209 -15.75 -11.62 9.36
N ILE A 210 -15.11 -12.08 10.42
CA ILE A 210 -15.82 -12.60 11.62
C ILE A 210 -16.56 -11.46 12.31
N SER A 211 -15.91 -10.31 12.50
CA SER A 211 -16.56 -9.15 13.13
C SER A 211 -17.69 -8.59 12.28
N SER A 212 -17.54 -8.54 10.94
CA SER A 212 -18.64 -8.14 10.06
C SER A 212 -19.81 -9.11 10.09
N PHE A 213 -19.54 -10.42 10.21
CA PHE A 213 -20.60 -11.42 10.38
C PHE A 213 -21.35 -11.22 11.70
N ILE A 214 -20.63 -10.99 12.81
CA ILE A 214 -21.23 -10.71 14.13
C ILE A 214 -22.02 -9.40 14.07
N ALA A 215 -21.46 -8.34 13.51
CA ALA A 215 -22.12 -7.05 13.30
C ALA A 215 -23.38 -7.20 12.44
N GLY A 216 -23.35 -8.06 11.41
CA GLY A 216 -24.51 -8.39 10.59
C GLY A 216 -25.62 -9.07 11.38
N ALA A 217 -25.29 -10.02 12.27
CA ALA A 217 -26.24 -10.67 13.16
C ALA A 217 -26.88 -9.68 14.17
N LEU A 218 -26.17 -8.59 14.49
CA LEU A 218 -26.66 -7.49 15.33
C LEU A 218 -27.42 -6.40 14.54
N GLY A 219 -27.56 -6.54 13.21
CA GLY A 219 -28.31 -5.60 12.36
C GLY A 219 -27.50 -4.40 11.83
N PHE A 220 -26.18 -4.38 11.98
CA PHE A 220 -25.32 -3.29 11.48
C PHE A 220 -24.97 -3.41 9.99
N VAL A 221 -25.25 -4.55 9.35
CA VAL A 221 -24.87 -4.81 7.96
C VAL A 221 -26.11 -4.88 7.08
N SER A 222 -26.12 -4.13 5.99
CA SER A 222 -27.10 -4.26 4.92
C SER A 222 -26.46 -4.89 3.69
N LEU A 223 -26.99 -6.02 3.23
CA LEU A 223 -26.50 -6.69 2.01
C LEU A 223 -27.12 -6.12 0.72
N LYS A 224 -27.91 -5.04 0.84
CA LYS A 224 -28.52 -4.38 -0.33
C LYS A 224 -27.49 -3.96 -1.39
N PRO A 225 -26.33 -3.35 -1.07
CA PRO A 225 -25.31 -3.03 -2.06
C PRO A 225 -24.83 -4.24 -2.86
N VAL A 226 -24.69 -5.38 -2.20
CA VAL A 226 -24.24 -6.63 -2.84
C VAL A 226 -25.32 -7.21 -3.76
N SER A 227 -26.58 -7.14 -3.35
CA SER A 227 -27.70 -7.64 -4.18
C SER A 227 -27.89 -6.80 -5.44
N GLU A 228 -27.74 -5.48 -5.35
CA GLU A 228 -27.91 -4.53 -6.44
C GLU A 228 -26.68 -4.44 -7.36
N ALA A 229 -25.48 -4.82 -6.91
CA ALA A 229 -24.27 -4.79 -7.71
C ALA A 229 -24.35 -5.73 -8.92
N ALA A 230 -23.85 -5.28 -10.06
CA ALA A 230 -23.72 -6.08 -11.24
C ALA A 230 -22.77 -7.28 -11.03
N TRP A 231 -22.91 -8.33 -11.82
CA TRP A 231 -21.99 -9.46 -11.79
C TRP A 231 -20.67 -9.16 -12.51
N PHE A 232 -20.71 -8.32 -13.53
CA PHE A 232 -19.55 -7.99 -14.34
C PHE A 232 -19.53 -6.49 -14.66
N HIS A 233 -18.35 -5.91 -14.61
CA HIS A 233 -18.09 -4.53 -15.02
C HIS A 233 -16.72 -4.44 -15.68
N ALA A 234 -16.66 -3.87 -16.88
CA ALA A 234 -15.40 -3.60 -17.52
C ALA A 234 -14.73 -2.36 -16.90
N PRO A 235 -13.39 -2.35 -16.74
CA PRO A 235 -12.66 -1.17 -16.32
C PRO A 235 -12.96 0.04 -17.22
N GLN A 236 -13.32 1.18 -16.63
CA GLN A 236 -13.63 2.40 -17.38
C GLN A 236 -12.52 3.44 -17.16
N LEU A 237 -12.09 4.08 -18.23
CA LEU A 237 -11.24 5.25 -18.16
C LEU A 237 -12.06 6.45 -17.68
N PHE A 238 -11.49 7.22 -16.76
CA PHE A 238 -12.05 8.49 -16.29
C PHE A 238 -13.48 8.40 -15.71
N PHE A 239 -13.79 7.32 -15.00
CA PHE A 239 -15.10 7.09 -14.36
C PHE A 239 -15.53 8.27 -13.48
N PHE A 240 -14.60 8.86 -12.71
CA PHE A 240 -14.84 10.04 -11.86
C PHE A 240 -14.59 11.38 -12.60
N GLY A 241 -14.35 11.33 -13.88
CA GLY A 241 -14.06 12.50 -14.72
C GLY A 241 -12.62 12.56 -15.21
N VAL A 242 -12.39 13.41 -16.20
CA VAL A 242 -11.07 13.61 -16.83
C VAL A 242 -10.11 14.23 -15.80
N PRO A 243 -8.91 13.66 -15.61
CA PRO A 243 -7.93 14.19 -14.68
C PRO A 243 -7.55 15.65 -14.99
N ARG A 244 -7.50 16.48 -13.94
CA ARG A 244 -7.04 17.86 -13.99
C ARG A 244 -5.74 17.98 -13.20
N PHE A 245 -4.90 18.94 -13.58
CA PHE A 245 -3.58 19.10 -12.99
C PHE A 245 -3.52 20.42 -12.20
N ASP A 246 -3.04 20.32 -10.97
CA ASP A 246 -2.74 21.44 -10.08
C ASP A 246 -1.32 21.28 -9.54
N MET A 247 -0.55 22.35 -9.50
CA MET A 247 0.88 22.28 -9.17
C MET A 247 1.11 21.82 -7.72
N SER A 248 0.29 22.28 -6.77
CA SER A 248 0.43 21.92 -5.36
C SER A 248 0.08 20.45 -5.12
N ALA A 249 -0.99 19.97 -5.75
CA ALA A 249 -1.40 18.57 -5.72
C ALA A 249 -0.33 17.66 -6.35
N MET A 250 0.24 18.07 -7.48
CA MET A 250 1.31 17.34 -8.16
C MET A 250 2.56 17.25 -7.28
N ILE A 251 3.03 18.36 -6.71
CA ILE A 251 4.19 18.40 -5.82
C ILE A 251 3.95 17.50 -4.60
N THR A 252 2.79 17.59 -3.97
CA THR A 252 2.42 16.77 -2.83
C THR A 252 2.52 15.28 -3.16
N MET A 253 1.91 14.83 -4.27
CA MET A 253 1.94 13.44 -4.67
C MET A 253 3.32 12.97 -5.16
N ILE A 254 4.13 13.85 -5.73
CA ILE A 254 5.54 13.57 -6.05
C ILE A 254 6.33 13.29 -4.77
N LEU A 255 6.16 14.10 -3.72
CA LEU A 255 6.83 13.89 -2.44
C LEU A 255 6.38 12.58 -1.77
N VAL A 256 5.07 12.26 -1.83
CA VAL A 256 4.55 10.97 -1.39
C VAL A 256 5.16 9.83 -2.18
N SER A 257 5.30 9.96 -3.49
CA SER A 257 5.87 8.90 -4.33
C SER A 257 7.34 8.61 -4.02
N LEU A 258 8.11 9.59 -3.58
CA LEU A 258 9.46 9.36 -3.08
C LEU A 258 9.47 8.46 -1.83
N THR A 259 8.51 8.66 -0.92
CA THR A 259 8.37 7.79 0.28
C THR A 259 7.98 6.37 -0.13
N THR A 260 7.10 6.22 -1.11
CA THR A 260 6.70 4.93 -1.69
C THR A 260 7.90 4.18 -2.29
N MET A 261 8.74 4.88 -3.06
CA MET A 261 9.96 4.29 -3.64
C MET A 261 10.94 3.83 -2.56
N ILE A 262 11.05 4.56 -1.44
CA ILE A 262 11.90 4.18 -0.29
C ILE A 262 11.36 2.89 0.35
N GLU A 263 10.06 2.81 0.62
CA GLU A 263 9.40 1.63 1.18
C GLU A 263 9.60 0.42 0.27
N SER A 264 9.30 0.56 -1.01
CA SER A 264 9.48 -0.50 -2.01
C SER A 264 10.92 -1.00 -2.09
N THR A 265 11.90 -0.10 -1.91
CA THR A 265 13.31 -0.48 -1.83
C THR A 265 13.56 -1.47 -0.68
N GLY A 266 12.98 -1.21 0.50
CA GLY A 266 13.07 -2.10 1.65
C GLY A 266 12.50 -3.49 1.37
N VAL A 267 11.33 -3.55 0.74
CA VAL A 267 10.67 -4.80 0.35
C VAL A 267 11.46 -5.55 -0.72
N PHE A 268 12.00 -4.85 -1.73
CA PHE A 268 12.84 -5.46 -2.76
C PHE A 268 14.08 -6.12 -2.17
N PHE A 269 14.75 -5.48 -1.20
CA PHE A 269 15.89 -6.09 -0.52
C PHE A 269 15.49 -7.29 0.35
N ALA A 270 14.37 -7.19 1.09
CA ALA A 270 13.88 -8.32 1.86
C ALA A 270 13.57 -9.54 0.97
N LEU A 271 12.99 -9.31 -0.21
CA LEU A 271 12.74 -10.36 -1.19
C LEU A 271 14.03 -10.87 -1.86
N SER A 272 15.02 -10.00 -2.09
CA SER A 272 16.36 -10.35 -2.55
C SER A 272 17.01 -11.36 -1.61
N ASP A 273 17.00 -11.07 -0.30
CA ASP A 273 17.56 -11.93 0.73
C ASP A 273 16.85 -13.29 0.81
N ILE A 274 15.50 -13.30 0.79
CA ILE A 274 14.72 -14.53 0.83
C ILE A 274 14.96 -15.41 -0.40
N THR A 275 15.00 -14.80 -1.59
CA THR A 275 15.14 -15.51 -2.86
C THR A 275 16.59 -15.89 -3.15
N GLY A 276 17.55 -15.26 -2.49
CA GLY A 276 18.99 -15.40 -2.76
C GLY A 276 19.44 -14.72 -4.05
N ARG A 277 18.60 -13.85 -4.65
CA ARG A 277 18.92 -13.13 -5.88
C ARG A 277 19.46 -11.75 -5.56
N GLN A 278 20.71 -11.48 -5.91
CA GLN A 278 21.30 -10.15 -5.79
C GLN A 278 20.66 -9.17 -6.78
N LEU A 279 20.27 -7.99 -6.27
CA LEU A 279 19.67 -6.92 -7.05
C LEU A 279 20.75 -5.95 -7.56
N THR A 280 20.70 -5.67 -8.84
CA THR A 280 21.48 -4.63 -9.47
C THR A 280 20.74 -3.29 -9.44
N THR A 281 21.45 -2.17 -9.63
CA THR A 281 20.83 -0.85 -9.81
C THR A 281 19.78 -0.86 -10.93
N ASN A 282 20.05 -1.58 -12.00
CA ASN A 282 19.17 -1.72 -13.14
C ASN A 282 17.89 -2.52 -12.81
N ASP A 283 17.97 -3.49 -11.89
CA ASP A 283 16.77 -4.19 -11.39
C ASP A 283 15.88 -3.25 -10.57
N LEU A 284 16.46 -2.42 -9.69
CA LEU A 284 15.74 -1.42 -8.92
C LEU A 284 15.08 -0.38 -9.83
N GLU A 285 15.82 0.13 -10.82
CA GLU A 285 15.30 1.07 -11.81
C GLU A 285 14.06 0.53 -12.52
N ARG A 286 14.09 -0.74 -12.97
CA ARG A 286 12.93 -1.41 -13.59
C ARG A 286 11.77 -1.58 -12.62
N GLY A 287 12.06 -1.88 -11.35
CA GLY A 287 11.05 -1.97 -10.30
C GLY A 287 10.32 -0.65 -10.11
N TYR A 288 11.05 0.46 -9.96
CA TYR A 288 10.44 1.79 -9.82
C TYR A 288 9.68 2.23 -11.08
N ARG A 289 10.20 1.95 -12.26
CA ARG A 289 9.46 2.24 -13.52
C ARG A 289 8.15 1.48 -13.60
N ALA A 290 8.11 0.25 -13.11
CA ALA A 290 6.86 -0.52 -13.05
C ALA A 290 5.84 0.13 -12.10
N GLU A 291 6.28 0.63 -10.93
CA GLU A 291 5.42 1.39 -10.01
C GLU A 291 4.96 2.71 -10.63
N GLY A 292 5.84 3.42 -11.32
CA GLY A 292 5.48 4.65 -12.04
C GLY A 292 4.40 4.41 -13.10
N ILE A 293 4.54 3.36 -13.93
CA ILE A 293 3.51 2.98 -14.91
C ILE A 293 2.22 2.55 -14.21
N ALA A 294 2.32 1.78 -13.13
CA ALA A 294 1.14 1.36 -12.36
C ALA A 294 0.38 2.57 -11.81
N ALA A 295 1.09 3.60 -11.30
CA ALA A 295 0.47 4.83 -10.82
C ALA A 295 -0.17 5.65 -11.96
N ILE A 296 0.48 5.74 -13.14
CA ILE A 296 -0.12 6.41 -14.32
C ILE A 296 -1.43 5.71 -14.70
N LEU A 297 -1.41 4.37 -14.81
CA LEU A 297 -2.59 3.60 -15.10
C LEU A 297 -3.65 3.75 -13.99
N GLY A 298 -3.23 3.74 -12.71
CA GLY A 298 -4.09 4.01 -11.58
C GLY A 298 -4.85 5.32 -11.74
N GLY A 299 -4.15 6.43 -12.03
CA GLY A 299 -4.80 7.71 -12.25
C GLY A 299 -5.74 7.76 -13.47
N LEU A 300 -5.41 7.02 -14.55
CA LEU A 300 -6.27 6.92 -15.74
C LEU A 300 -7.55 6.11 -15.47
N PHE A 301 -7.47 5.05 -14.68
CA PHE A 301 -8.60 4.23 -14.27
C PHE A 301 -9.26 4.70 -12.97
N ASN A 302 -8.83 5.87 -12.47
CA ASN A 302 -9.34 6.49 -11.26
C ASN A 302 -9.16 5.61 -10.01
N THR A 303 -7.96 5.09 -9.83
CA THR A 303 -7.49 4.43 -8.62
C THR A 303 -6.29 5.16 -8.03
N PHE A 304 -5.38 4.47 -7.37
CA PHE A 304 -4.36 5.01 -6.49
C PHE A 304 -2.95 4.77 -7.02
N PRO A 305 -1.91 5.39 -6.43
CA PRO A 305 -0.53 4.95 -6.65
C PRO A 305 -0.32 3.59 -5.97
N TYR A 306 0.53 2.75 -6.56
CA TYR A 306 0.77 1.40 -6.11
C TYR A 306 2.19 1.25 -5.56
N SER A 307 2.31 0.50 -4.45
CA SER A 307 3.58 0.14 -3.82
C SER A 307 3.67 -1.37 -3.56
N THR A 308 4.86 -1.82 -3.17
CA THR A 308 5.08 -3.21 -2.78
C THR A 308 4.43 -3.51 -1.43
N PHE A 309 3.69 -4.61 -1.35
CA PHE A 309 3.00 -5.04 -0.14
C PHE A 309 3.91 -5.88 0.75
N SER A 310 4.26 -5.37 1.93
CA SER A 310 5.18 -6.02 2.88
C SER A 310 4.61 -7.30 3.50
N GLU A 311 3.29 -7.40 3.66
CA GLU A 311 2.58 -8.56 4.20
C GLU A 311 2.83 -9.82 3.35
N ASN A 312 2.93 -9.65 2.03
CA ASN A 312 3.19 -10.76 1.11
C ASN A 312 4.61 -11.33 1.25
N VAL A 313 5.57 -10.56 1.80
CA VAL A 313 6.90 -11.07 2.17
C VAL A 313 6.77 -12.11 3.29
N GLY A 314 5.83 -11.90 4.22
CA GLY A 314 5.52 -12.87 5.28
C GLY A 314 5.00 -14.19 4.73
N VAL A 315 4.08 -14.16 3.76
CA VAL A 315 3.55 -15.35 3.06
C VAL A 315 4.68 -16.11 2.37
N LEU A 316 5.59 -15.40 1.70
CA LEU A 316 6.73 -16.00 1.01
C LEU A 316 7.69 -16.69 2.00
N LYS A 317 7.99 -16.05 3.14
CA LYS A 317 8.83 -16.64 4.20
C LYS A 317 8.23 -17.93 4.76
N MET A 318 6.92 -17.94 4.99
CA MET A 318 6.25 -19.11 5.60
C MET A 318 6.10 -20.27 4.61
N SER A 319 5.78 -19.99 3.35
CA SER A 319 5.64 -21.02 2.33
C SER A 319 6.98 -21.64 1.91
N GLY A 320 8.09 -20.91 2.07
CA GLY A 320 9.42 -21.29 1.59
C GLY A 320 9.54 -21.32 0.06
N VAL A 321 8.46 -21.01 -0.68
CA VAL A 321 8.42 -21.06 -2.15
C VAL A 321 8.93 -19.74 -2.72
N LYS A 322 10.14 -19.77 -3.26
CA LYS A 322 10.85 -18.60 -3.80
C LYS A 322 10.52 -18.25 -5.25
N SER A 323 9.65 -19.04 -5.90
CA SER A 323 9.29 -18.84 -7.29
C SER A 323 8.22 -17.75 -7.46
N ARG A 324 8.19 -17.12 -8.64
CA ARG A 324 7.19 -16.12 -9.01
C ARG A 324 5.81 -16.73 -9.40
N GLN A 325 5.77 -18.04 -9.62
CA GLN A 325 4.57 -18.73 -10.12
C GLN A 325 3.33 -18.48 -9.25
N PRO A 326 3.37 -18.63 -7.91
CA PRO A 326 2.20 -18.34 -7.07
C PRO A 326 1.72 -16.90 -7.22
N VAL A 327 2.63 -15.93 -7.35
CA VAL A 327 2.25 -14.52 -7.45
C VAL A 327 1.62 -14.20 -8.81
N TYR A 328 1.95 -14.94 -9.90
CA TYR A 328 1.19 -14.84 -11.16
C TYR A 328 -0.25 -15.32 -11.00
N TYR A 329 -0.48 -16.39 -10.23
CA TYR A 329 -1.86 -16.81 -9.90
C TYR A 329 -2.58 -15.77 -9.04
N ALA A 330 -1.90 -15.16 -8.06
CA ALA A 330 -2.46 -14.06 -7.28
C ALA A 330 -2.88 -12.90 -8.18
N ALA A 331 -2.00 -12.44 -9.06
CA ALA A 331 -2.28 -11.35 -9.99
C ALA A 331 -3.46 -11.67 -10.92
N PHE A 332 -3.53 -12.91 -11.45
CA PHE A 332 -4.65 -13.33 -12.26
C PHE A 332 -5.97 -13.34 -11.48
N LEU A 333 -5.96 -13.84 -10.25
CA LEU A 333 -7.14 -13.83 -9.38
C LEU A 333 -7.58 -12.39 -9.04
N LEU A 334 -6.65 -11.46 -8.80
CA LEU A 334 -6.95 -10.04 -8.59
C LEU A 334 -7.64 -9.44 -9.82
N LEU A 335 -7.14 -9.72 -11.03
CA LEU A 335 -7.80 -9.28 -12.26
C LEU A 335 -9.22 -9.81 -12.37
N LEU A 336 -9.44 -11.10 -12.09
CA LEU A 336 -10.78 -11.71 -12.13
C LEU A 336 -11.71 -11.09 -11.08
N LEU A 337 -11.26 -10.97 -9.82
CA LEU A 337 -12.08 -10.42 -8.73
C LEU A 337 -12.42 -8.95 -8.96
N GLY A 338 -11.48 -8.16 -9.51
CA GLY A 338 -11.72 -6.76 -9.84
C GLY A 338 -12.74 -6.54 -10.97
N LEU A 339 -12.99 -7.56 -11.82
CA LEU A 339 -14.06 -7.53 -12.82
C LEU A 339 -15.45 -7.86 -12.24
N LEU A 340 -15.52 -8.25 -10.96
CA LEU A 340 -16.75 -8.65 -10.28
C LEU A 340 -17.18 -7.58 -9.26
N PRO A 341 -18.04 -6.59 -9.61
CA PRO A 341 -18.50 -5.55 -8.69
C PRO A 341 -19.10 -6.08 -7.39
N LYS A 342 -19.67 -7.29 -7.39
CA LYS A 342 -20.15 -7.93 -6.17
C LYS A 342 -19.05 -8.12 -5.12
N VAL A 343 -17.80 -8.34 -5.53
CA VAL A 343 -16.65 -8.44 -4.62
C VAL A 343 -16.32 -7.07 -4.02
N GLY A 344 -16.32 -6.00 -4.83
CA GLY A 344 -16.19 -4.63 -4.35
C GLY A 344 -17.32 -4.25 -3.40
N ALA A 345 -18.57 -4.59 -3.75
CA ALA A 345 -19.73 -4.35 -2.91
C ALA A 345 -19.67 -5.08 -1.56
N LEU A 346 -19.08 -6.29 -1.49
CA LEU A 346 -18.86 -6.99 -0.23
C LEU A 346 -17.92 -6.20 0.70
N ALA A 347 -16.96 -5.49 0.18
CA ALA A 347 -16.09 -4.64 0.98
C ALA A 347 -16.84 -3.39 1.53
N THR A 348 -17.76 -2.81 0.73
CA THR A 348 -18.50 -1.62 1.15
C THR A 348 -19.57 -1.88 2.23
N VAL A 349 -19.89 -3.12 2.51
CA VAL A 349 -20.84 -3.47 3.58
C VAL A 349 -20.16 -3.75 4.92
N ILE A 350 -18.82 -3.69 4.98
CA ILE A 350 -18.07 -3.80 6.24
C ILE A 350 -18.38 -2.56 7.09
N PRO A 351 -18.90 -2.72 8.33
CA PRO A 351 -19.21 -1.59 9.19
C PRO A 351 -17.99 -0.77 9.57
N GLU A 352 -18.14 0.56 9.66
CA GLU A 352 -17.06 1.46 10.07
C GLU A 352 -16.35 1.03 11.37
N PRO A 353 -17.04 0.60 12.45
CA PRO A 353 -16.36 0.14 13.65
C PRO A 353 -15.46 -1.08 13.43
N VAL A 354 -15.83 -1.97 12.51
CA VAL A 354 -15.01 -3.13 12.14
C VAL A 354 -13.76 -2.67 11.39
N LEU A 355 -13.92 -1.76 10.43
CA LEU A 355 -12.80 -1.14 9.69
C LEU A 355 -11.85 -0.45 10.66
N GLY A 356 -12.38 0.39 11.56
CA GLY A 356 -11.60 1.12 12.55
C GLY A 356 -10.76 0.20 13.44
N GLY A 357 -11.34 -0.90 13.93
CA GLY A 357 -10.61 -1.91 14.70
C GLY A 357 -9.45 -2.55 13.94
N ALA A 358 -9.66 -2.91 12.67
CA ALA A 358 -8.62 -3.47 11.81
C ALA A 358 -7.52 -2.44 11.48
N MET A 359 -7.90 -1.19 11.21
CA MET A 359 -6.99 -0.09 10.89
C MET A 359 -6.05 0.25 12.04
N ILE A 360 -6.56 0.30 13.28
CA ILE A 360 -5.74 0.54 14.47
C ILE A 360 -4.62 -0.49 14.56
N VAL A 361 -4.92 -1.77 14.37
CA VAL A 361 -3.91 -2.83 14.39
C VAL A 361 -2.94 -2.69 13.23
N MET A 362 -3.43 -2.48 12.00
CA MET A 362 -2.61 -2.42 10.80
C MET A 362 -1.68 -1.20 10.82
N PHE A 363 -2.20 -0.01 11.07
CA PHE A 363 -1.39 1.22 11.08
C PHE A 363 -0.44 1.26 12.28
N GLY A 364 -0.87 0.72 13.44
CA GLY A 364 0.03 0.50 14.57
C GLY A 364 1.22 -0.39 14.20
N MET A 365 0.99 -1.49 13.47
CA MET A 365 2.08 -2.35 12.98
C MET A 365 3.01 -1.63 12.02
N VAL A 366 2.49 -0.81 11.09
CA VAL A 366 3.30 0.00 10.17
C VAL A 366 4.18 0.98 10.96
N GLY A 367 3.60 1.69 11.94
CA GLY A 367 4.37 2.61 12.79
C GLY A 367 5.51 1.92 13.53
N VAL A 368 5.25 0.74 14.10
CA VAL A 368 6.27 -0.07 14.80
C VAL A 368 7.33 -0.63 13.83
N GLN A 369 7.00 -0.93 12.58
CA GLN A 369 8.01 -1.28 11.55
C GLN A 369 8.99 -0.12 11.34
N GLY A 370 8.49 1.13 11.31
CA GLY A 370 9.35 2.32 11.28
C GLY A 370 10.29 2.38 12.50
N VAL A 371 9.78 2.13 13.69
CA VAL A 371 10.59 2.06 14.93
C VAL A 371 11.65 0.95 14.84
N GLN A 372 11.34 -0.20 14.26
CA GLN A 372 12.32 -1.28 14.04
C GLN A 372 13.45 -0.87 13.09
N ILE A 373 13.15 -0.04 12.09
CA ILE A 373 14.18 0.53 11.21
C ILE A 373 15.03 1.52 11.99
N LEU A 374 14.42 2.39 12.80
CA LEU A 374 15.13 3.34 13.68
C LEU A 374 16.03 2.65 14.71
N HIS A 375 15.69 1.45 15.15
CA HIS A 375 16.56 0.67 16.07
C HIS A 375 17.94 0.36 15.47
N LYS A 376 18.10 0.39 14.15
CA LYS A 376 19.38 0.20 13.46
C LYS A 376 20.23 1.48 13.38
N VAL A 377 19.68 2.61 13.82
CA VAL A 377 20.34 3.93 13.76
C VAL A 377 21.16 4.14 15.02
N ASP A 378 22.38 4.61 14.88
CA ASP A 378 23.18 5.07 16.00
C ASP A 378 22.69 6.46 16.47
N PHE A 379 21.94 6.48 17.57
CA PHE A 379 21.41 7.68 18.20
C PHE A 379 22.39 8.32 19.20
N SER A 380 23.58 7.74 19.43
CA SER A 380 24.66 8.46 20.12
C SER A 380 25.20 9.60 19.25
N ASN A 381 25.02 9.49 17.93
CA ASN A 381 25.24 10.58 16.99
C ASN A 381 24.08 11.59 17.07
N ASN A 382 24.38 12.78 17.58
CA ASN A 382 23.40 13.86 17.75
C ASN A 382 22.73 14.30 16.43
N ALA A 383 23.40 14.17 15.29
CA ALA A 383 22.86 14.47 13.98
C ALA A 383 21.65 13.54 13.64
N ASN A 384 21.80 12.24 13.91
CA ASN A 384 20.72 11.26 13.72
C ASN A 384 19.57 11.50 14.71
N LEU A 385 19.92 11.80 15.98
CA LEU A 385 18.92 12.09 17.01
C LEU A 385 18.06 13.30 16.63
N LEU A 386 18.69 14.41 16.22
CA LEU A 386 17.98 15.62 15.81
C LEU A 386 17.16 15.40 14.53
N THR A 387 17.72 14.68 13.55
CA THR A 387 17.01 14.37 12.31
C THR A 387 15.71 13.61 12.59
N ALA A 388 15.76 12.54 13.38
CA ALA A 388 14.58 11.76 13.73
C ALA A 388 13.60 12.58 14.60
N SER A 389 14.09 13.21 15.66
CA SER A 389 13.24 13.92 16.63
C SER A 389 12.46 15.07 15.98
N VAL A 390 13.15 15.91 15.19
CA VAL A 390 12.52 17.07 14.55
C VAL A 390 11.55 16.61 13.46
N SER A 391 11.95 15.64 12.62
CA SER A 391 11.10 15.18 11.53
C SER A 391 9.83 14.49 12.03
N ILE A 392 9.94 13.62 13.03
CA ILE A 392 8.80 12.97 13.68
C ILE A 392 7.92 14.00 14.39
N GLY A 393 8.54 14.91 15.15
CA GLY A 393 7.81 15.95 15.88
C GLY A 393 7.02 16.88 14.96
N LEU A 394 7.62 17.34 13.86
CA LEU A 394 6.93 18.16 12.85
C LEU A 394 5.78 17.39 12.20
N GLY A 395 6.01 16.12 11.82
CA GLY A 395 4.99 15.31 11.19
C GLY A 395 3.77 15.06 12.07
N LEU A 396 3.97 14.67 13.34
CA LEU A 396 2.91 14.49 14.31
C LEU A 396 2.20 15.82 14.63
N GLY A 397 2.95 16.87 14.89
CA GLY A 397 2.38 18.18 15.25
C GLY A 397 1.48 18.73 14.15
N ILE A 398 1.90 18.64 12.88
CA ILE A 398 1.11 19.12 11.74
C ILE A 398 -0.14 18.24 11.52
N THR A 399 -0.01 16.93 11.69
CA THR A 399 -1.19 16.04 11.57
C THR A 399 -2.24 16.33 12.64
N MET A 400 -1.81 16.68 13.87
CA MET A 400 -2.73 17.03 14.95
C MET A 400 -3.33 18.44 14.80
N TYR A 401 -2.58 19.38 14.20
CA TYR A 401 -2.98 20.78 14.05
C TYR A 401 -2.85 21.27 12.60
N PRO A 402 -3.57 20.66 11.62
CA PRO A 402 -3.47 21.06 10.21
C PRO A 402 -3.94 22.49 9.98
N GLN A 403 -4.82 23.03 10.85
CA GLN A 403 -5.30 24.40 10.81
C GLN A 403 -4.23 25.47 11.09
N LEU A 404 -3.00 25.07 11.50
CA LEU A 404 -1.87 25.97 11.66
C LEU A 404 -1.58 26.77 10.38
N PHE A 405 -1.86 26.19 9.23
CA PHE A 405 -1.63 26.79 7.91
C PHE A 405 -2.91 27.36 7.26
N GLN A 406 -4.03 27.47 7.97
CA GLN A 406 -5.33 27.89 7.42
C GLN A 406 -5.33 29.28 6.77
N HIS A 407 -4.43 30.17 7.18
CA HIS A 407 -4.29 31.52 6.63
C HIS A 407 -3.28 31.63 5.48
N MET A 408 -2.63 30.52 5.10
CA MET A 408 -1.74 30.46 3.95
C MET A 408 -2.53 30.22 2.64
N PRO A 409 -1.95 30.54 1.46
CA PRO A 409 -2.52 30.14 0.19
C PRO A 409 -2.76 28.62 0.14
N THR A 410 -3.78 28.19 -0.62
CA THR A 410 -4.23 26.78 -0.69
C THR A 410 -3.09 25.83 -1.06
N GLU A 411 -2.19 26.26 -1.93
CA GLU A 411 -1.02 25.50 -2.39
C GLU A 411 -0.12 25.12 -1.21
N PHE A 412 0.17 26.08 -0.32
CA PHE A 412 0.96 25.84 0.88
C PHE A 412 0.20 24.98 1.90
N GLN A 413 -1.12 25.18 2.03
CA GLN A 413 -1.94 24.35 2.91
C GLN A 413 -1.92 22.88 2.52
N ILE A 414 -1.91 22.56 1.20
CA ILE A 414 -1.87 21.19 0.71
C ILE A 414 -0.51 20.54 1.02
N ILE A 415 0.59 21.26 0.82
CA ILE A 415 1.95 20.73 1.03
C ILE A 415 2.29 20.68 2.51
N LEU A 416 2.19 21.83 3.21
CA LEU A 416 2.64 21.98 4.60
C LEU A 416 1.63 21.44 5.62
N GLY A 417 0.35 21.34 5.25
CA GLY A 417 -0.70 20.77 6.12
C GLY A 417 -0.68 19.23 6.16
N ASN A 418 0.23 18.59 5.42
CA ASN A 418 0.38 17.14 5.41
C ASN A 418 1.60 16.68 6.20
N GLY A 419 1.38 16.00 7.34
CA GLY A 419 2.45 15.57 8.25
C GLY A 419 3.43 14.59 7.60
N ILE A 420 2.98 13.71 6.71
CA ILE A 420 3.84 12.73 6.01
C ILE A 420 4.79 13.48 5.06
N VAL A 421 4.26 14.44 4.31
CA VAL A 421 5.05 15.26 3.37
C VAL A 421 6.11 16.08 4.12
N VAL A 422 5.71 16.73 5.21
CA VAL A 422 6.65 17.55 5.99
C VAL A 422 7.70 16.70 6.69
N THR A 423 7.35 15.52 7.20
CA THR A 423 8.33 14.56 7.73
C THR A 423 9.34 14.15 6.67
N SER A 424 8.86 13.84 5.44
CA SER A 424 9.73 13.46 4.34
C SER A 424 10.74 14.55 4.01
N LEU A 425 10.25 15.77 3.82
CA LEU A 425 11.10 16.92 3.50
C LEU A 425 12.10 17.22 4.63
N SER A 426 11.61 17.30 5.87
CA SER A 426 12.48 17.62 7.00
C SER A 426 13.52 16.54 7.27
N ALA A 427 13.15 15.24 7.19
CA ALA A 427 14.10 14.15 7.41
C ALA A 427 15.21 14.16 6.36
N VAL A 428 14.88 14.36 5.09
CA VAL A 428 15.88 14.42 4.01
C VAL A 428 16.76 15.67 4.17
N LEU A 429 16.15 16.84 4.38
CA LEU A 429 16.89 18.10 4.50
C LEU A 429 17.83 18.11 5.72
N LEU A 430 17.35 17.66 6.88
CA LEU A 430 18.16 17.59 8.10
C LEU A 430 19.27 16.54 7.96
N ASN A 431 18.99 15.40 7.37
CA ASN A 431 20.01 14.40 7.10
C ASN A 431 21.11 14.94 6.16
N LEU A 432 20.74 15.67 5.10
CA LEU A 432 21.71 16.32 4.22
C LEU A 432 22.49 17.41 4.95
N LEU A 433 21.82 18.20 5.78
CA LEU A 433 22.46 19.29 6.52
C LEU A 433 23.49 18.77 7.53
N PHE A 434 23.13 17.74 8.30
CA PHE A 434 23.97 17.26 9.39
C PHE A 434 24.98 16.20 8.97
N ASN A 435 24.57 15.23 8.16
CA ASN A 435 25.43 14.09 7.84
C ASN A 435 26.29 14.28 6.58
N HIS A 436 25.95 15.20 5.68
CA HIS A 436 26.76 15.44 4.47
C HIS A 436 27.88 16.47 4.70
N ARG A 437 27.73 17.38 5.65
CA ARG A 437 28.78 18.35 5.98
C ARG A 437 29.91 17.80 6.85
N TRP A 438 29.69 16.74 7.64
CA TRP A 438 30.68 16.18 8.55
C TRP A 438 31.51 15.03 7.95
N ALA A 439 31.05 14.41 6.88
CA ALA A 439 31.82 13.36 6.17
C ALA A 439 33.04 13.89 5.38
N ASN A 440 33.25 15.22 5.32
CA ASN A 440 34.36 15.84 4.63
C ASN A 440 35.42 16.42 5.61
N HIS A 441 35.35 16.11 6.90
CA HIS A 441 36.27 16.63 7.91
C HIS A 441 36.96 15.54 8.75
N ASP A 442 36.89 14.26 8.36
CA ASP A 442 37.71 13.17 8.91
C ASP A 442 38.66 12.58 7.86
#